data_7e190d03980cc8fda1da7374866a1e5c
#
_entry.id   7e190d03980cc8fda1da7374866a1e5c
#
_cell.length_a   1.000
_cell.length_b   1.000
_cell.length_c   1.000
_cell.angle_alpha   90.00
_cell.angle_beta   90.00
_cell.angle_gamma   90.00
#
_symmetry.space_group_name_H-M   'P 1'
#
loop_
_entity.id
_entity.type
_entity.pdbx_description
1 polymer ?
#
loop_
_entity_poly.entity_id
_entity_poly.type
_entity_poly.pdbx_seq_one_letter_code
_entity_poly.pdbx_strand_id
1 'polypeptide(L)'
;YATLLTVVSYPKFIAPGYLSTLTTMSGIKIVIKHIPVPFTTISKMLNKQIADLKVRYQEERDRTIQERIRLDYESLEYFVSMLAGSQARIFDFQMHIMITADTKEDLELKKVNVKNYLEAMELKAVSLRFEQEKVLKSMLPIFPKQDIEDRIGTPIPSVTIAAMYPFIFDSIKDPGLSSLLGVDFSGGVILFNQFLYKIKKENNRNNANLILLGTS
;
A
#
# COMPACT_ATOMS: atom_id res chain seq x y z
N TYR A 1 14.89 20.99 1.00
CA TYR A 1 13.84 20.96 2.03
C TYR A 1 13.20 19.57 2.09
N ALA A 2 12.69 19.18 3.28
CA ALA A 2 12.01 17.89 3.45
C ALA A 2 10.84 18.00 4.44
N THR A 3 9.81 17.18 4.26
CA THR A 3 8.72 17.00 5.22
C THR A 3 8.35 15.54 5.31
N LEU A 4 7.83 15.12 6.47
CA LEU A 4 7.44 13.76 6.75
C LEU A 4 5.93 13.68 6.97
N LEU A 5 5.31 12.72 6.34
CA LEU A 5 3.91 12.34 6.56
C LEU A 5 3.86 10.91 7.11
N THR A 6 2.93 10.68 7.99
CA THR A 6 2.61 9.34 8.51
C THR A 6 1.18 9.01 8.19
N VAL A 7 0.93 7.85 7.62
CA VAL A 7 -0.43 7.38 7.36
C VAL A 7 -1.02 6.82 8.66
N VAL A 8 -2.19 7.32 9.03
CA VAL A 8 -2.86 7.00 10.30
C VAL A 8 -4.22 6.32 10.09
N SER A 9 -4.71 6.25 8.85
CA SER A 9 -5.95 5.55 8.52
C SER A 9 -5.83 4.92 7.14
N TYR A 10 -6.32 3.70 7.02
CA TYR A 10 -6.28 2.89 5.81
C TYR A 10 -7.70 2.56 5.35
N PRO A 11 -7.95 2.43 4.03
CA PRO A 11 -9.25 2.05 3.50
C PRO A 11 -9.61 0.62 3.88
N LYS A 12 -10.92 0.33 3.94
CA LYS A 12 -11.42 -1.03 4.18
C LYS A 12 -11.13 -1.98 3.01
N PHE A 13 -11.17 -1.46 1.80
CA PHE A 13 -10.92 -2.21 0.56
C PHE A 13 -9.76 -1.57 -0.20
N ILE A 14 -8.82 -2.37 -0.62
CA ILE A 14 -7.61 -1.94 -1.30
C ILE A 14 -7.55 -2.63 -2.66
N ALA A 15 -7.47 -1.83 -3.72
CA ALA A 15 -7.17 -2.33 -5.05
C ALA A 15 -5.68 -2.71 -5.15
N PRO A 16 -5.32 -3.83 -5.81
CA PRO A 16 -3.92 -4.16 -6.02
C PRO A 16 -3.16 -3.03 -6.70
N GLY A 17 -1.95 -2.72 -6.17
CA GLY A 17 -1.07 -1.71 -6.76
C GLY A 17 -1.47 -0.25 -6.55
N TYR A 18 -2.37 0.04 -5.65
CA TYR A 18 -2.85 1.40 -5.41
C TYR A 18 -1.75 2.40 -5.01
N LEU A 19 -0.60 1.93 -4.53
CA LEU A 19 0.56 2.77 -4.23
C LEU A 19 1.47 3.03 -5.44
N SER A 20 1.23 2.41 -6.59
CA SER A 20 2.12 2.50 -7.76
C SER A 20 2.37 3.95 -8.20
N THR A 21 1.34 4.78 -8.26
CA THR A 21 1.46 6.19 -8.64
C THR A 21 2.34 6.98 -7.68
N LEU A 22 2.30 6.70 -6.36
CA LEU A 22 3.19 7.37 -5.40
C LEU A 22 4.66 7.06 -5.65
N THR A 23 4.97 5.84 -6.10
CA THR A 23 6.36 5.43 -6.36
C THR A 23 6.96 6.06 -7.61
N THR A 24 6.12 6.59 -8.52
CA THR A 24 6.58 7.30 -9.72
C THR A 24 6.80 8.81 -9.51
N MET A 25 6.32 9.35 -8.40
CA MET A 25 6.47 10.78 -8.09
C MET A 25 7.90 11.12 -7.66
N SER A 26 8.49 12.13 -8.30
CA SER A 26 9.85 12.57 -7.97
C SER A 26 9.95 13.20 -6.59
N GLY A 27 11.03 12.87 -5.85
CA GLY A 27 11.30 13.39 -4.52
C GLY A 27 10.50 12.76 -3.40
N ILE A 28 9.83 11.62 -3.65
CA ILE A 28 9.08 10.87 -2.65
C ILE A 28 9.83 9.60 -2.27
N LYS A 29 9.93 9.36 -0.95
CA LYS A 29 10.38 8.08 -0.39
C LYS A 29 9.30 7.53 0.52
N ILE A 30 8.95 6.26 0.31
CA ILE A 30 7.97 5.56 1.12
C ILE A 30 8.69 4.47 1.91
N VAL A 31 8.47 4.46 3.21
CA VAL A 31 8.95 3.40 4.09
C VAL A 31 7.75 2.71 4.70
N ILE A 32 7.65 1.42 4.46
CA ILE A 32 6.62 0.55 5.01
C ILE A 32 7.29 -0.36 6.04
N LYS A 33 6.77 -0.33 7.26
CA LYS A 33 7.16 -1.26 8.33
C LYS A 33 5.98 -2.18 8.60
N HIS A 34 6.25 -3.45 8.70
CA HIS A 34 5.26 -4.45 9.08
C HIS A 34 5.91 -5.43 10.06
N ILE A 35 5.37 -5.45 11.27
CA ILE A 35 5.87 -6.27 12.38
C ILE A 35 4.83 -7.35 12.66
N PRO A 36 5.18 -8.65 12.63
CA PRO A 36 4.21 -9.70 12.92
C PRO A 36 3.68 -9.57 14.34
N VAL A 37 2.35 -9.63 14.49
CA VAL A 37 1.70 -9.61 15.80
C VAL A 37 1.33 -11.02 16.20
N PRO A 38 1.64 -11.46 17.44
CA PRO A 38 1.27 -12.79 17.93
C PRO A 38 -0.25 -13.02 17.88
N PHE A 39 -0.65 -14.18 17.40
CA PHE A 39 -2.08 -14.55 17.29
C PHE A 39 -2.84 -14.40 18.63
N THR A 40 -2.21 -14.73 19.75
CA THR A 40 -2.81 -14.60 21.08
C THR A 40 -3.18 -13.16 21.44
N THR A 41 -2.41 -12.18 20.99
CA THR A 41 -2.70 -10.76 21.21
C THR A 41 -3.88 -10.33 20.35
N ILE A 42 -3.87 -10.72 19.09
CA ILE A 42 -4.92 -10.36 18.13
C ILE A 42 -6.24 -11.04 18.47
N SER A 43 -6.24 -12.33 18.83
CA SER A 43 -7.47 -13.05 19.18
C SER A 43 -8.21 -12.41 20.34
N LYS A 44 -7.49 -11.94 21.36
CA LYS A 44 -8.10 -11.20 22.50
C LYS A 44 -8.76 -9.89 22.02
N MET A 45 -8.08 -9.13 21.16
CA MET A 45 -8.61 -7.87 20.63
C MET A 45 -9.84 -8.12 19.75
N LEU A 46 -9.79 -9.09 18.86
CA LEU A 46 -10.90 -9.43 17.97
C LEU A 46 -12.11 -9.95 18.75
N ASN A 47 -11.91 -10.83 19.72
CA ASN A 47 -12.99 -11.33 20.57
C ASN A 47 -13.68 -10.20 21.34
N LYS A 48 -12.93 -9.21 21.81
CA LYS A 48 -13.49 -8.03 22.44
C LYS A 48 -14.34 -7.22 21.45
N GLN A 49 -13.82 -6.96 20.25
CA GLN A 49 -14.56 -6.22 19.19
C GLN A 49 -15.83 -6.96 18.79
N ILE A 50 -15.79 -8.29 18.66
CA ILE A 50 -16.95 -9.11 18.37
C ILE A 50 -18.00 -8.97 19.48
N ALA A 51 -17.60 -9.03 20.74
CA ALA A 51 -18.51 -8.85 21.87
C ALA A 51 -19.15 -7.44 21.88
N ASP A 52 -18.34 -6.41 21.63
CA ASP A 52 -18.82 -5.02 21.55
C ASP A 52 -19.84 -4.82 20.41
N LEU A 53 -19.58 -5.41 19.22
CA LEU A 53 -20.51 -5.33 18.09
C LEU A 53 -21.81 -6.09 18.38
N LYS A 54 -21.78 -7.22 19.06
CA LYS A 54 -22.98 -7.95 19.48
C LYS A 54 -23.86 -7.12 20.40
N VAL A 55 -23.27 -6.46 21.39
CA VAL A 55 -23.99 -5.58 22.31
C VAL A 55 -24.61 -4.41 21.54
N ARG A 56 -23.83 -3.73 20.70
CA ARG A 56 -24.33 -2.60 19.90
C ARG A 56 -25.46 -3.02 18.97
N TYR A 57 -25.37 -4.20 18.35
CA TYR A 57 -26.43 -4.73 17.48
C TYR A 57 -27.75 -4.90 18.22
N GLN A 58 -27.70 -5.33 19.48
CA GLN A 58 -28.89 -5.54 20.32
C GLN A 58 -29.51 -4.22 20.83
N GLU A 59 -28.66 -3.21 21.08
CA GLU A 59 -29.10 -1.90 21.60
C GLU A 59 -29.57 -0.95 20.52
N GLU A 60 -29.14 -1.13 19.27
CA GLU A 60 -29.44 -0.23 18.17
C GLU A 60 -30.89 -0.42 17.67
N ARG A 61 -31.61 0.70 17.51
CA ARG A 61 -33.00 0.73 17.04
C ARG A 61 -33.13 1.14 15.58
N ASP A 62 -32.12 1.83 15.04
CA ASP A 62 -32.13 2.23 13.63
C ASP A 62 -31.72 1.03 12.76
N ARG A 63 -32.62 0.62 11.87
CA ARG A 63 -32.42 -0.51 10.96
C ARG A 63 -31.19 -0.36 10.06
N THR A 64 -30.91 0.86 9.61
CA THR A 64 -29.77 1.14 8.71
C THR A 64 -28.44 0.96 9.45
N ILE A 65 -28.38 1.47 10.69
CA ILE A 65 -27.21 1.34 11.55
C ILE A 65 -27.04 -0.12 11.98
N GLN A 66 -28.14 -0.79 12.34
CA GLN A 66 -28.14 -2.20 12.72
C GLN A 66 -27.61 -3.10 11.61
N GLU A 67 -28.03 -2.86 10.36
CA GLU A 67 -27.52 -3.61 9.19
C GLU A 67 -26.03 -3.37 8.96
N ARG A 68 -25.55 -2.15 9.17
CA ARG A 68 -24.12 -1.83 9.10
C ARG A 68 -23.32 -2.57 10.16
N ILE A 69 -23.82 -2.63 11.39
CA ILE A 69 -23.18 -3.39 12.48
C ILE A 69 -23.15 -4.88 12.15
N ARG A 70 -24.22 -5.41 11.55
CA ARG A 70 -24.28 -6.83 11.11
C ARG A 70 -23.20 -7.13 10.08
N LEU A 71 -23.04 -6.29 9.07
CA LEU A 71 -22.00 -6.45 8.03
C LEU A 71 -20.58 -6.35 8.62
N ASP A 72 -20.37 -5.42 9.55
CA ASP A 72 -19.08 -5.31 10.25
C ASP A 72 -18.80 -6.56 11.09
N TYR A 73 -19.81 -7.12 11.75
CA TYR A 73 -19.70 -8.37 12.51
C TYR A 73 -19.35 -9.58 11.60
N GLU A 74 -20.07 -9.78 10.51
CA GLU A 74 -19.83 -10.87 9.55
C GLU A 74 -18.42 -10.78 8.95
N SER A 75 -17.99 -9.57 8.60
CA SER A 75 -16.64 -9.33 8.10
C SER A 75 -15.58 -9.71 9.12
N LEU A 76 -15.82 -9.41 10.40
CA LEU A 76 -14.91 -9.73 11.49
C LEU A 76 -14.86 -11.23 11.77
N GLU A 77 -16.00 -11.94 11.75
CA GLU A 77 -16.04 -13.41 11.89
C GLU A 77 -15.32 -14.11 10.73
N TYR A 78 -15.53 -13.66 9.50
CA TYR A 78 -14.79 -14.17 8.35
C TYR A 78 -13.28 -14.00 8.53
N PHE A 79 -12.87 -12.83 9.01
CA PHE A 79 -11.46 -12.54 9.27
C PHE A 79 -10.87 -13.45 10.37
N VAL A 80 -11.61 -13.68 11.45
CA VAL A 80 -11.20 -14.63 12.51
C VAL A 80 -11.05 -16.05 11.96
N SER A 81 -11.97 -16.47 11.08
CA SER A 81 -11.88 -17.81 10.46
C SER A 81 -10.65 -17.96 9.57
N MET A 82 -10.29 -16.94 8.81
CA MET A 82 -9.04 -16.93 8.00
C MET A 82 -7.79 -17.03 8.86
N LEU A 83 -7.78 -16.33 10.00
CA LEU A 83 -6.66 -16.38 10.94
C LEU A 83 -6.54 -17.77 11.62
N ALA A 84 -7.65 -18.34 12.03
CA ALA A 84 -7.69 -19.68 12.65
C ALA A 84 -7.25 -20.75 11.66
N GLY A 85 -7.60 -20.61 10.36
CA GLY A 85 -7.16 -21.51 9.29
C GLY A 85 -5.71 -21.30 8.83
N SER A 86 -4.93 -20.45 9.48
CA SER A 86 -3.54 -20.10 9.11
C SER A 86 -3.37 -19.56 7.68
N GLN A 87 -4.45 -19.09 7.07
CA GLN A 87 -4.45 -18.52 5.72
C GLN A 87 -4.01 -17.05 5.69
N ALA A 88 -4.09 -16.37 6.83
CA ALA A 88 -3.66 -14.99 7.00
C ALA A 88 -2.86 -14.81 8.29
N ARG A 89 -2.00 -13.81 8.29
CA ARG A 89 -1.29 -13.30 9.48
C ARG A 89 -1.59 -11.83 9.63
N ILE A 90 -1.56 -11.34 10.86
CA ILE A 90 -1.68 -9.91 11.13
C ILE A 90 -0.31 -9.32 11.40
N PHE A 91 -0.15 -8.14 10.85
CA PHE A 91 1.03 -7.32 11.06
C PHE A 91 0.61 -5.98 11.64
N ASP A 92 1.39 -5.46 12.57
CA ASP A 92 1.38 -4.05 12.92
C ASP A 92 2.03 -3.29 11.77
N PHE A 93 1.20 -2.55 11.04
CA PHE A 93 1.57 -1.91 9.78
C PHE A 93 1.70 -0.40 9.97
N GLN A 94 2.78 0.15 9.44
CA GLN A 94 3.08 1.57 9.51
C GLN A 94 3.62 2.02 8.16
N MET A 95 3.14 3.16 7.67
CA MET A 95 3.62 3.77 6.44
C MET A 95 4.01 5.22 6.67
N HIS A 96 5.25 5.53 6.34
CA HIS A 96 5.81 6.87 6.38
C HIS A 96 6.21 7.32 4.99
N ILE A 97 5.97 8.58 4.68
CA ILE A 97 6.28 9.21 3.40
C ILE A 97 7.15 10.41 3.65
N MET A 98 8.34 10.41 3.08
CA MET A 98 9.23 11.57 3.05
C MET A 98 9.12 12.24 1.70
N ILE A 99 8.87 13.54 1.71
CA ILE A 99 8.78 14.40 0.52
C ILE A 99 9.95 15.36 0.57
N THR A 100 10.68 15.44 -0.55
CA THR A 100 11.85 16.33 -0.69
C THR A 100 11.67 17.25 -1.89
N ALA A 101 12.17 18.48 -1.76
CA ALA A 101 12.17 19.48 -2.82
C ALA A 101 13.34 20.46 -2.66
N ASP A 102 13.71 21.15 -3.73
CA ASP A 102 14.80 22.11 -3.72
C ASP A 102 14.37 23.46 -3.12
N THR A 103 13.10 23.84 -3.28
CA THR A 103 12.53 25.05 -2.69
C THR A 103 11.43 24.72 -1.69
N LYS A 104 11.12 25.67 -0.82
CA LYS A 104 10.05 25.51 0.17
C LYS A 104 8.67 25.54 -0.49
N GLU A 105 8.52 26.36 -1.50
CA GLU A 105 7.30 26.51 -2.31
C GLU A 105 6.98 25.20 -3.03
N ASP A 106 7.97 24.59 -3.66
CA ASP A 106 7.81 23.29 -4.35
C ASP A 106 7.51 22.16 -3.35
N LEU A 107 8.12 22.22 -2.15
CA LEU A 107 7.83 21.26 -1.09
C LEU A 107 6.36 21.29 -0.65
N GLU A 108 5.81 22.50 -0.44
CA GLU A 108 4.40 22.64 -0.03
C GLU A 108 3.45 22.20 -1.16
N LEU A 109 3.77 22.52 -2.41
CA LEU A 109 3.00 22.06 -3.56
C LEU A 109 3.00 20.51 -3.66
N LYS A 110 4.16 19.89 -3.60
CA LYS A 110 4.29 18.42 -3.60
C LYS A 110 3.54 17.78 -2.43
N LYS A 111 3.62 18.36 -1.26
CA LYS A 111 2.92 17.87 -0.07
C LYS A 111 1.39 17.92 -0.24
N VAL A 112 0.85 18.98 -0.83
CA VAL A 112 -0.58 19.08 -1.15
C VAL A 112 -0.96 18.00 -2.17
N ASN A 113 -0.21 17.82 -3.24
CA ASN A 113 -0.48 16.82 -4.27
C ASN A 113 -0.47 15.40 -3.70
N VAL A 114 0.53 15.07 -2.87
CA VAL A 114 0.60 13.77 -2.20
C VAL A 114 -0.58 13.55 -1.27
N LYS A 115 -0.98 14.55 -0.49
CA LYS A 115 -2.14 14.44 0.38
C LYS A 115 -3.43 14.23 -0.39
N ASN A 116 -3.67 15.01 -1.44
CA ASN A 116 -4.85 14.86 -2.28
C ASN A 116 -4.91 13.45 -2.92
N TYR A 117 -3.77 12.94 -3.37
CA TYR A 117 -3.70 11.58 -3.89
C TYR A 117 -4.05 10.54 -2.82
N LEU A 118 -3.47 10.67 -1.62
CA LEU A 118 -3.76 9.76 -0.51
C LEU A 118 -5.24 9.82 -0.10
N GLU A 119 -5.82 11.01 -0.02
CA GLU A 119 -7.23 11.20 0.30
C GLU A 119 -8.16 10.58 -0.76
N ALA A 120 -7.81 10.69 -2.05
CA ALA A 120 -8.52 10.03 -3.13
C ALA A 120 -8.49 8.49 -3.02
N MET A 121 -7.46 7.93 -2.37
CA MET A 121 -7.32 6.51 -2.05
C MET A 121 -7.84 6.15 -0.65
N GLU A 122 -8.60 7.03 -0.01
CA GLU A 122 -9.11 6.88 1.36
C GLU A 122 -8.02 6.67 2.44
N LEU A 123 -6.80 7.10 2.15
CA LEU A 123 -5.68 7.10 3.09
C LEU A 123 -5.59 8.45 3.79
N LYS A 124 -5.54 8.45 5.11
CA LYS A 124 -5.34 9.68 5.88
C LYS A 124 -3.88 9.78 6.32
N ALA A 125 -3.18 10.78 5.82
CA ALA A 125 -1.80 11.07 6.20
C ALA A 125 -1.70 12.41 6.97
N VAL A 126 -0.94 12.39 8.05
CA VAL A 126 -0.72 13.56 8.91
C VAL A 126 0.77 13.86 9.05
N SER A 127 1.08 15.15 9.22
CA SER A 127 2.42 15.56 9.65
C SER A 127 2.42 15.66 11.17
N LEU A 128 3.19 14.80 11.82
CA LEU A 128 3.26 14.76 13.28
C LEU A 128 4.13 15.91 13.77
N ARG A 129 3.48 17.00 14.21
CA ARG A 129 4.16 18.19 14.72
C ARG A 129 4.99 17.83 15.94
N PHE A 130 6.21 18.40 16.03
CA PHE A 130 7.19 18.16 17.10
C PHE A 130 7.74 16.72 17.21
N GLU A 131 7.31 15.77 16.38
CA GLU A 131 7.76 14.38 16.40
C GLU A 131 8.44 13.96 15.08
N GLN A 132 8.75 14.90 14.20
CA GLN A 132 9.36 14.63 12.89
C GLN A 132 10.70 13.87 12.99
N GLU A 133 11.51 14.18 14.00
CA GLU A 133 12.76 13.47 14.26
C GLU A 133 12.52 12.00 14.59
N LYS A 134 11.51 11.70 15.42
CA LYS A 134 11.14 10.32 15.74
C LYS A 134 10.62 9.56 14.52
N VAL A 135 9.81 10.23 13.67
CA VAL A 135 9.35 9.66 12.41
C VAL A 135 10.53 9.37 11.50
N LEU A 136 11.49 10.29 11.37
CA LEU A 136 12.69 10.07 10.56
C LEU A 136 13.51 8.89 11.10
N LYS A 137 13.71 8.80 12.40
CA LYS A 137 14.40 7.67 13.04
C LYS A 137 13.66 6.36 12.80
N SER A 138 12.32 6.37 12.85
CA SER A 138 11.50 5.20 12.54
C SER A 138 11.64 4.74 11.08
N MET A 139 11.88 5.65 10.15
CA MET A 139 12.11 5.31 8.73
C MET A 139 13.48 4.65 8.48
N LEU A 140 14.41 4.78 9.38
CA LEU A 140 15.80 4.29 9.20
C LEU A 140 16.02 3.00 10.00
N PRO A 141 16.50 1.92 9.37
CA PRO A 141 16.66 0.62 10.04
C PRO A 141 17.77 0.59 11.10
N ILE A 142 18.59 1.64 11.16
CA ILE A 142 19.73 1.74 12.10
C ILE A 142 19.33 2.23 13.49
N PHE A 143 18.12 2.77 13.64
CA PHE A 143 17.63 3.25 14.95
C PHE A 143 16.73 2.21 15.62
N PRO A 144 16.73 2.15 16.96
CA PRO A 144 15.80 1.32 17.70
C PRO A 144 14.36 1.80 17.49
N LYS A 145 13.41 0.93 17.82
CA LYS A 145 11.99 1.24 17.80
C LYS A 145 11.70 2.53 18.56
N GLN A 146 10.93 3.43 17.95
CA GLN A 146 10.51 4.69 18.54
C GLN A 146 9.16 4.53 19.26
N ASP A 147 8.94 5.27 20.35
CA ASP A 147 7.68 5.27 21.11
C ASP A 147 6.44 5.65 20.29
N ILE A 148 6.64 6.45 19.24
CA ILE A 148 5.58 6.83 18.28
C ILE A 148 5.04 5.61 17.53
N GLU A 149 5.84 4.61 17.27
CA GLU A 149 5.47 3.43 16.49
C GLU A 149 4.33 2.65 17.16
N ASP A 150 4.29 2.59 18.48
CA ASP A 150 3.20 1.94 19.21
C ASP A 150 1.86 2.68 19.13
N ARG A 151 1.90 3.98 18.77
CA ARG A 151 0.71 4.83 18.69
C ARG A 151 0.11 4.90 17.29
N ILE A 152 0.91 4.66 16.26
CA ILE A 152 0.52 4.80 14.86
C ILE A 152 0.33 3.46 14.13
N GLY A 153 0.78 2.38 14.73
CA GLY A 153 0.64 1.03 14.17
C GLY A 153 -0.83 0.65 13.99
N THR A 154 -1.16 0.08 12.84
CA THR A 154 -2.49 -0.41 12.51
C THR A 154 -2.42 -1.89 12.21
N PRO A 155 -3.21 -2.74 12.87
CA PRO A 155 -3.24 -4.17 12.57
C PRO A 155 -3.86 -4.42 11.20
N ILE A 156 -3.07 -4.92 10.27
CA ILE A 156 -3.48 -5.20 8.88
C ILE A 156 -3.18 -6.66 8.52
N PRO A 157 -4.10 -7.37 7.82
CA PRO A 157 -3.88 -8.72 7.34
C PRO A 157 -2.80 -8.80 6.26
N SER A 158 -2.08 -9.92 6.20
CA SER A 158 -1.04 -10.18 5.19
C SER A 158 -1.56 -10.06 3.74
N VAL A 159 -2.80 -10.46 3.49
CA VAL A 159 -3.44 -10.35 2.16
C VAL A 159 -3.57 -8.88 1.74
N THR A 160 -3.99 -8.02 2.66
CA THR A 160 -4.11 -6.57 2.42
C THR A 160 -2.74 -5.94 2.18
N ILE A 161 -1.72 -6.36 2.95
CA ILE A 161 -0.33 -5.88 2.73
C ILE A 161 0.18 -6.31 1.35
N ALA A 162 -0.11 -7.52 0.91
CA ALA A 162 0.25 -7.99 -0.42
C ALA A 162 -0.40 -7.15 -1.53
N ALA A 163 -1.66 -6.73 -1.36
CA ALA A 163 -2.33 -5.83 -2.29
C ALA A 163 -1.71 -4.42 -2.34
N MET A 164 -1.02 -4.01 -1.29
CA MET A 164 -0.30 -2.72 -1.24
C MET A 164 1.01 -2.72 -2.03
N TYR A 165 1.45 -3.89 -2.58
CA TYR A 165 2.67 -3.98 -3.36
C TYR A 165 2.65 -3.00 -4.54
N PRO A 166 3.59 -2.01 -4.57
CA PRO A 166 3.48 -0.90 -5.51
C PRO A 166 4.09 -1.19 -6.89
N PHE A 167 4.87 -2.26 -7.01
CA PHE A 167 5.62 -2.56 -8.24
C PHE A 167 4.80 -3.47 -9.17
N ILE A 168 3.60 -3.03 -9.51
CA ILE A 168 2.74 -3.70 -10.48
C ILE A 168 2.95 -3.02 -11.84
N PHE A 169 3.74 -3.69 -12.68
CA PHE A 169 4.04 -3.24 -14.02
C PHE A 169 3.57 -4.30 -15.01
N ASP A 170 2.72 -3.91 -15.94
CA ASP A 170 2.32 -4.73 -17.09
C ASP A 170 3.20 -4.40 -18.30
N SER A 171 4.51 -4.37 -18.07
CA SER A 171 5.47 -4.02 -19.10
C SER A 171 6.08 -5.25 -19.75
N ILE A 172 6.34 -5.16 -21.05
CA ILE A 172 7.02 -6.20 -21.82
C ILE A 172 8.46 -6.31 -21.32
N LYS A 173 8.84 -7.51 -20.86
CA LYS A 173 10.22 -7.84 -20.42
C LYS A 173 10.69 -9.09 -21.14
N ASP A 174 11.10 -8.90 -22.38
CA ASP A 174 11.63 -10.00 -23.18
C ASP A 174 12.98 -10.49 -22.65
N PRO A 175 13.22 -11.80 -22.57
CA PRO A 175 14.50 -12.35 -22.15
C PRO A 175 15.61 -12.19 -23.21
N GLY A 176 16.86 -12.26 -22.76
CA GLY A 176 18.05 -12.22 -23.62
C GLY A 176 18.48 -10.79 -23.98
N LEU A 177 19.07 -10.62 -25.15
CA LEU A 177 19.51 -9.32 -25.67
C LEU A 177 18.30 -8.50 -26.09
N SER A 178 17.78 -7.74 -25.16
CA SER A 178 16.61 -6.88 -25.36
C SER A 178 17.02 -5.41 -25.44
N SER A 179 16.38 -4.66 -26.31
CA SER A 179 16.53 -3.22 -26.39
C SER A 179 15.58 -2.54 -25.40
N LEU A 180 16.07 -1.51 -24.71
CA LEU A 180 15.22 -0.64 -23.91
C LEU A 180 14.41 0.26 -24.85
N LEU A 181 13.07 0.08 -24.88
CA LEU A 181 12.18 0.94 -25.67
C LEU A 181 11.72 2.17 -24.91
N GLY A 182 11.62 2.08 -23.60
CA GLY A 182 11.15 3.18 -22.76
C GLY A 182 10.62 2.69 -21.41
N VAL A 183 9.79 3.53 -20.84
CA VAL A 183 9.10 3.28 -19.55
C VAL A 183 7.59 3.46 -19.81
N ASP A 184 6.78 2.53 -19.32
CA ASP A 184 5.34 2.65 -19.41
C ASP A 184 4.79 3.72 -18.44
N PHE A 185 3.48 3.99 -18.51
CA PHE A 185 2.83 5.01 -17.67
C PHE A 185 2.86 4.64 -16.17
N SER A 186 3.05 3.36 -15.80
CA SER A 186 3.18 2.88 -14.42
C SER A 186 4.64 2.88 -13.93
N GLY A 187 5.60 3.32 -14.73
CA GLY A 187 7.03 3.35 -14.40
C GLY A 187 7.75 2.03 -14.66
N GLY A 188 7.10 1.06 -15.33
CA GLY A 188 7.69 -0.20 -15.73
C GLY A 188 8.63 -0.06 -16.92
N VAL A 189 9.81 -0.67 -16.85
CA VAL A 189 10.78 -0.68 -17.95
C VAL A 189 10.31 -1.62 -19.06
N ILE A 190 10.24 -1.15 -20.31
CA ILE A 190 9.88 -1.93 -21.49
C ILE A 190 11.15 -2.44 -22.15
N LEU A 191 11.41 -3.73 -22.00
CA LEU A 191 12.50 -4.43 -22.65
C LEU A 191 11.94 -5.29 -23.79
N PHE A 192 12.33 -4.98 -25.00
CA PHE A 192 11.82 -5.63 -26.20
C PHE A 192 12.93 -6.31 -26.98
N ASN A 193 12.74 -7.60 -27.31
CA ASN A 193 13.64 -8.36 -28.16
C ASN A 193 12.94 -8.67 -29.50
N GLN A 194 13.29 -7.93 -30.52
CA GLN A 194 12.73 -8.09 -31.87
C GLN A 194 12.97 -9.49 -32.45
N PHE A 195 14.07 -10.14 -32.05
CA PHE A 195 14.49 -11.45 -32.58
C PHE A 195 14.10 -12.62 -31.66
N LEU A 196 13.26 -12.40 -30.68
CA LEU A 196 12.85 -13.43 -29.73
C LEU A 196 12.21 -14.65 -30.40
N TYR A 197 11.55 -14.47 -31.55
CA TYR A 197 10.97 -15.55 -32.34
C TYR A 197 11.99 -16.61 -32.79
N LYS A 198 13.30 -16.25 -32.88
CA LYS A 198 14.40 -17.18 -33.21
C LYS A 198 14.87 -18.01 -32.01
N ILE A 199 14.63 -17.55 -30.80
CA ILE A 199 15.26 -18.08 -29.58
C ILE A 199 14.38 -19.14 -28.90
N LYS A 200 13.06 -19.01 -28.95
CA LYS A 200 12.12 -19.96 -28.34
C LYS A 200 10.91 -20.22 -29.21
N LYS A 201 10.62 -21.50 -29.48
CA LYS A 201 9.40 -21.93 -30.18
C LYS A 201 8.09 -21.68 -29.41
N GLU A 202 8.18 -21.40 -28.12
CA GLU A 202 7.02 -21.19 -27.23
C GLU A 202 6.51 -19.74 -27.19
N ASN A 203 7.20 -18.83 -27.87
CA ASN A 203 6.77 -17.43 -27.95
C ASN A 203 5.74 -17.29 -29.06
N ASN A 204 4.63 -16.63 -28.79
CA ASN A 204 3.58 -16.30 -29.77
C ASN A 204 4.04 -15.29 -30.85
N ARG A 205 5.35 -15.15 -31.08
CA ARG A 205 5.93 -14.25 -32.07
C ARG A 205 6.45 -15.06 -33.25
N ASN A 206 5.86 -14.84 -34.41
CA ASN A 206 6.18 -15.60 -35.62
C ASN A 206 7.21 -14.93 -36.53
N ASN A 207 7.48 -13.66 -36.34
CA ASN A 207 8.41 -12.87 -37.18
C ASN A 207 8.98 -11.66 -36.39
N ALA A 208 9.93 -10.94 -37.03
CA ALA A 208 10.57 -9.76 -36.47
C ALA A 208 9.90 -8.43 -36.92
N ASN A 209 8.73 -8.48 -37.52
CA ASN A 209 8.07 -7.28 -38.02
C ASN A 209 7.58 -6.42 -36.84
N LEU A 210 7.92 -5.13 -36.84
CA LEU A 210 7.50 -4.15 -35.87
C LEU A 210 6.73 -3.02 -36.58
N ILE A 211 5.55 -2.71 -36.08
CA ILE A 211 4.76 -1.58 -36.55
C ILE A 211 4.67 -0.60 -35.39
N LEU A 212 5.12 0.63 -35.61
CA LEU A 212 4.99 1.74 -34.66
C LEU A 212 3.86 2.66 -35.12
N LEU A 213 2.83 2.79 -34.31
CA LEU A 213 1.72 3.68 -34.54
C LEU A 213 1.76 4.78 -33.48
N GLY A 214 1.75 6.03 -33.89
CA GLY A 214 1.73 7.18 -32.98
C GLY A 214 0.78 8.25 -33.49
N THR A 215 0.27 9.05 -32.58
CA THR A 215 -0.41 10.30 -32.88
C THR A 215 0.62 11.42 -32.87
N SER A 216 0.64 12.23 -33.92
CA SER A 216 1.44 13.47 -34.00
C SER A 216 0.82 14.57 -33.18
#